data_939b6308a2dfbe0cf79a041f0941d0ea
#
_entry.id   939b6308a2dfbe0cf79a041f0941d0ea
#
_cell.length_a   1.000
_cell.length_b   1.000
_cell.length_c   1.000
_cell.angle_alpha   90.00
_cell.angle_beta   90.00
_cell.angle_gamma   90.00
#
_symmetry.space_group_name_H-M   'P 1'
#
loop_
_entity.id
_entity.type
_entity.pdbx_description
1 polymer ?
#
loop_
_entity_poly.entity_id
_entity_poly.type
_entity_poly.pdbx_seq_one_letter_code
_entity_poly.pdbx_strand_id
1 'polypeptide(L)'
;MEIRLGKILAVSAPSGTGKTTIIKQILQDFPDLVFSISATTRSKRREETNGKDYFFLTEAEFIEKINNEEFVEWERFYDYYYGTYKSFLEENIQQGKSVLLEIDVYGALNVKRIYPGAKLIFIYPPSYDELVNRLMNRKTESEEDFKKRIERAKMELSLKDKFDYLVENKDLEKAILETKSIINNIIKEKD
;
A
#
# COMPACT_ATOMS: atom_id res chain seq x y z
N MET A 1 -6.66 28.59 16.48
CA MET A 1 -6.98 27.76 15.31
C MET A 1 -6.59 26.34 15.69
N GLU A 2 -7.55 25.44 15.75
CA GLU A 2 -7.24 24.02 15.90
C GLU A 2 -6.48 23.56 14.64
N ILE A 3 -5.28 23.02 14.85
CA ILE A 3 -4.50 22.43 13.76
C ILE A 3 -5.18 21.11 13.43
N ARG A 4 -5.89 21.05 12.31
CA ARG A 4 -6.46 19.80 11.82
C ARG A 4 -5.31 18.90 11.35
N LEU A 5 -5.16 17.74 11.97
CA LEU A 5 -4.19 16.74 11.54
C LEU A 5 -4.60 16.12 10.21
N GLY A 6 -3.62 15.74 9.40
CA GLY A 6 -3.86 14.95 8.19
C GLY A 6 -4.32 13.53 8.53
N LYS A 7 -4.95 12.86 7.57
CA LYS A 7 -5.41 11.47 7.71
C LYS A 7 -4.39 10.49 7.12
N ILE A 8 -4.29 9.30 7.70
CA ILE A 8 -3.52 8.18 7.14
C ILE A 8 -4.49 7.25 6.42
N LEU A 9 -4.23 7.01 5.14
CA LEU A 9 -4.97 6.06 4.32
C LEU A 9 -4.00 4.98 3.85
N ALA A 10 -4.23 3.73 4.21
CA ALA A 10 -3.44 2.60 3.73
C ALA A 10 -4.27 1.75 2.77
N VAL A 11 -3.80 1.64 1.53
CA VAL A 11 -4.41 0.79 0.50
C VAL A 11 -3.60 -0.47 0.36
N SER A 12 -4.25 -1.61 0.56
CA SER A 12 -3.65 -2.92 0.39
C SER A 12 -4.48 -3.81 -0.52
N ALA A 13 -3.84 -4.81 -1.08
CA ALA A 13 -4.47 -5.75 -1.98
C ALA A 13 -3.55 -6.95 -2.22
N PRO A 14 -4.08 -8.13 -2.49
CA PRO A 14 -3.29 -9.23 -3.02
C PRO A 14 -2.65 -8.86 -4.36
N SER A 15 -1.50 -9.47 -4.63
CA SER A 15 -0.83 -9.27 -5.92
C SER A 15 -1.77 -9.62 -7.08
N GLY A 16 -1.76 -8.81 -8.14
CA GLY A 16 -2.60 -9.08 -9.33
C GLY A 16 -4.01 -8.46 -9.30
N THR A 17 -4.41 -7.81 -8.23
CA THR A 17 -5.75 -7.21 -8.10
C THR A 17 -5.94 -5.86 -8.79
N GLY A 18 -4.88 -5.23 -9.35
CA GLY A 18 -4.97 -3.92 -10.01
C GLY A 18 -4.76 -2.72 -9.08
N LYS A 19 -4.29 -2.92 -7.84
CA LYS A 19 -4.05 -1.87 -6.85
C LYS A 19 -3.30 -0.65 -7.40
N THR A 20 -2.14 -0.86 -8.03
CA THR A 20 -1.30 0.23 -8.55
C THR A 20 -2.01 1.07 -9.63
N THR A 21 -2.87 0.46 -10.46
CA THR A 21 -3.66 1.18 -11.46
C THR A 21 -4.68 2.08 -10.78
N ILE A 22 -5.38 1.57 -9.77
CA ILE A 22 -6.35 2.35 -8.98
C ILE A 22 -5.65 3.50 -8.27
N ILE A 23 -4.52 3.25 -7.59
CA ILE A 23 -3.75 4.27 -6.86
C ILE A 23 -3.27 5.38 -7.80
N LYS A 24 -2.74 5.05 -8.98
CA LYS A 24 -2.32 6.05 -9.96
C LYS A 24 -3.45 7.00 -10.35
N GLN A 25 -4.67 6.46 -10.54
CA GLN A 25 -5.82 7.28 -10.87
C GLN A 25 -6.27 8.13 -9.66
N ILE A 26 -6.21 7.58 -8.45
CA ILE A 26 -6.50 8.34 -7.22
C ILE A 26 -5.58 9.56 -7.09
N LEU A 27 -4.27 9.35 -7.26
CA LEU A 27 -3.29 10.44 -7.11
C LEU A 27 -3.44 11.55 -8.17
N GLN A 28 -3.99 11.23 -9.35
CA GLN A 28 -4.33 12.26 -10.36
C GLN A 28 -5.52 13.10 -9.93
N ASP A 29 -6.51 12.50 -9.27
CA ASP A 29 -7.77 13.17 -8.92
C ASP A 29 -7.71 13.87 -7.54
N PHE A 30 -6.74 13.50 -6.70
CA PHE A 30 -6.51 14.08 -5.38
C PHE A 30 -5.08 14.64 -5.27
N PRO A 31 -4.79 15.80 -5.92
CA PRO A 31 -3.43 16.35 -5.96
C PRO A 31 -2.88 16.77 -4.59
N ASP A 32 -3.75 17.02 -3.61
CA ASP A 32 -3.37 17.36 -2.23
C ASP A 32 -3.08 16.12 -1.37
N LEU A 33 -3.37 14.91 -1.87
CA LEU A 33 -3.09 13.66 -1.18
C LEU A 33 -1.62 13.28 -1.39
N VAL A 34 -0.86 13.26 -0.31
CA VAL A 34 0.57 12.96 -0.36
C VAL A 34 0.77 11.45 -0.51
N PHE A 35 1.48 11.02 -1.53
CA PHE A 35 1.86 9.61 -1.70
C PHE A 35 3.14 9.29 -0.93
N SER A 36 3.11 8.26 -0.08
CA SER A 36 4.29 7.80 0.64
C SER A 36 5.15 6.92 -0.26
N ILE A 37 6.37 7.37 -0.53
CA ILE A 37 7.37 6.62 -1.29
C ILE A 37 8.06 5.65 -0.34
N SER A 38 7.95 4.35 -0.60
CA SER A 38 8.57 3.30 0.21
C SER A 38 10.07 3.20 -0.05
N ALA A 39 10.83 2.77 0.97
CA ALA A 39 12.20 2.31 0.82
C ALA A 39 12.23 0.83 0.38
N THR A 40 13.25 0.42 -0.37
CA THR A 40 13.45 -0.99 -0.75
C THR A 40 14.92 -1.31 -0.97
N THR A 41 15.30 -2.57 -0.72
CA THR A 41 16.63 -3.09 -1.05
C THR A 41 16.69 -3.76 -2.43
N ARG A 42 15.56 -3.82 -3.15
CA ARG A 42 15.52 -4.29 -4.52
C ARG A 42 16.30 -3.35 -5.44
N SER A 43 17.06 -3.92 -6.35
CA SER A 43 17.76 -3.13 -7.37
C SER A 43 16.77 -2.30 -8.19
N LYS A 44 17.16 -1.07 -8.49
CA LYS A 44 16.40 -0.14 -9.32
C LYS A 44 16.23 -0.68 -10.74
N ARG A 45 15.02 -0.69 -11.25
CA ARG A 45 14.74 -0.96 -12.67
C ARG A 45 15.12 0.26 -13.52
N ARG A 46 15.31 0.02 -14.84
CA ARG A 46 15.76 1.06 -15.78
C ARG A 46 14.89 2.31 -15.78
N GLU A 47 13.58 2.13 -15.71
CA GLU A 47 12.57 3.22 -15.78
C GLU A 47 12.33 3.92 -14.43
N GLU A 48 12.80 3.34 -13.31
CA GLU A 48 12.54 3.85 -11.98
C GLU A 48 13.52 4.97 -11.59
N THR A 49 13.08 5.88 -10.72
CA THR A 49 13.87 7.00 -10.21
C THR A 49 13.92 6.96 -8.70
N ASN A 50 15.14 7.07 -8.13
CA ASN A 50 15.33 7.13 -6.68
C ASN A 50 14.65 8.38 -6.09
N GLY A 51 13.94 8.19 -4.96
CA GLY A 51 13.17 9.26 -4.32
C GLY A 51 11.85 9.64 -5.00
N LYS A 52 11.50 8.94 -6.10
CA LYS A 52 10.23 9.13 -6.81
C LYS A 52 9.41 7.84 -6.83
N ASP A 53 10.00 6.74 -7.27
CA ASP A 53 9.33 5.43 -7.30
C ASP A 53 9.57 4.66 -6.02
N TYR A 54 10.83 4.65 -5.56
CA TYR A 54 11.31 4.10 -4.29
C TYR A 54 12.53 4.88 -3.80
N PHE A 55 12.81 4.77 -2.49
CA PHE A 55 14.13 5.02 -1.96
C PHE A 55 14.92 3.70 -2.02
N PHE A 56 15.87 3.61 -2.95
CA PHE A 56 16.68 2.40 -3.13
C PHE A 56 17.86 2.42 -2.16
N LEU A 57 17.89 1.43 -1.26
CA LEU A 57 18.88 1.28 -0.21
C LEU A 57 19.64 -0.04 -0.39
N THR A 58 20.86 -0.11 0.13
CA THR A 58 21.53 -1.37 0.38
C THR A 58 20.87 -2.11 1.54
N GLU A 59 21.06 -3.43 1.64
CA GLU A 59 20.52 -4.21 2.76
C GLU A 59 21.07 -3.72 4.11
N ALA A 60 22.36 -3.35 4.16
CA ALA A 60 23.00 -2.82 5.37
C ALA A 60 22.35 -1.51 5.83
N GLU A 61 22.12 -0.56 4.91
CA GLU A 61 21.42 0.70 5.20
C GLU A 61 20.00 0.47 5.67
N PHE A 62 19.30 -0.50 5.07
CA PHE A 62 17.93 -0.82 5.47
C PHE A 62 17.84 -1.40 6.88
N ILE A 63 18.76 -2.34 7.21
CA ILE A 63 18.84 -2.94 8.54
C ILE A 63 19.21 -1.90 9.60
N GLU A 64 20.15 -0.99 9.29
CA GLU A 64 20.47 0.12 10.17
C GLU A 64 19.23 0.97 10.50
N LYS A 65 18.40 1.28 9.49
CA LYS A 65 17.16 2.03 9.67
C LYS A 65 16.10 1.26 10.47
N ILE A 66 16.03 -0.06 10.34
CA ILE A 66 15.19 -0.91 11.21
C ILE A 66 15.64 -0.77 12.67
N ASN A 67 16.96 -0.89 12.93
CA ASN A 67 17.52 -0.81 14.28
C ASN A 67 17.31 0.57 14.93
N ASN A 68 17.26 1.62 14.10
CA ASN A 68 16.99 2.98 14.53
C ASN A 68 15.49 3.32 14.62
N GLU A 69 14.58 2.34 14.39
CA GLU A 69 13.13 2.51 14.40
C GLU A 69 12.63 3.61 13.45
N GLU A 70 13.31 3.79 12.30
CA GLU A 70 12.97 4.81 11.30
C GLU A 70 11.75 4.46 10.44
N PHE A 71 11.33 3.19 10.42
CA PHE A 71 10.15 2.74 9.67
C PHE A 71 8.93 2.60 10.57
N VAL A 72 7.75 2.99 10.05
CA VAL A 72 6.45 2.73 10.69
C VAL A 72 6.03 1.28 10.49
N GLU A 73 6.37 0.72 9.37
CA GLU A 73 6.20 -0.68 9.01
C GLU A 73 7.33 -1.08 8.04
N TRP A 74 7.69 -2.34 8.05
CA TRP A 74 8.57 -2.95 7.06
C TRP A 74 8.27 -4.44 6.94
N GLU A 75 8.57 -5.00 5.77
CA GLU A 75 8.51 -6.44 5.55
C GLU A 75 9.68 -6.90 4.67
N ARG A 76 10.01 -8.19 4.78
CA ARG A 76 10.86 -8.88 3.83
C ARG A 76 9.98 -9.68 2.88
N PHE A 77 9.98 -9.26 1.62
CA PHE A 77 9.24 -9.94 0.56
C PHE A 77 10.22 -10.60 -0.40
N TYR A 78 10.22 -11.92 -0.46
CA TYR A 78 11.28 -12.72 -1.06
C TYR A 78 12.64 -12.34 -0.48
N ASP A 79 13.56 -11.87 -1.36
CA ASP A 79 14.93 -11.51 -0.98
C ASP A 79 15.10 -10.02 -0.69
N TYR A 80 14.03 -9.22 -0.72
CA TYR A 80 14.10 -7.77 -0.61
C TYR A 80 13.27 -7.24 0.55
N TYR A 81 13.78 -6.18 1.18
CA TYR A 81 13.06 -5.42 2.18
C TYR A 81 12.27 -4.30 1.53
N TYR A 82 11.14 -3.98 2.13
CA TYR A 82 10.30 -2.81 1.82
C TYR A 82 9.86 -2.18 3.12
N GLY A 83 9.80 -0.83 3.18
CA GLY A 83 9.39 -0.14 4.40
C GLY A 83 8.95 1.28 4.15
N THR A 84 8.14 1.80 5.06
CA THR A 84 7.59 3.16 5.03
C THR A 84 8.25 4.01 6.10
N TYR A 85 8.85 5.15 5.71
CA TYR A 85 9.49 6.06 6.65
C TYR A 85 8.50 6.70 7.61
N LYS A 86 8.78 6.58 8.91
CA LYS A 86 7.97 7.13 9.99
C LYS A 86 7.98 8.66 9.98
N SER A 87 9.15 9.27 9.81
CA SER A 87 9.31 10.72 9.78
C SER A 87 8.48 11.37 8.67
N PHE A 88 8.52 10.80 7.45
CA PHE A 88 7.74 11.29 6.32
C PHE A 88 6.23 11.30 6.63
N LEU A 89 5.73 10.23 7.23
CA LEU A 89 4.32 10.12 7.59
C LEU A 89 3.93 11.16 8.65
N GLU A 90 4.69 11.24 9.74
CA GLU A 90 4.41 12.12 10.87
C GLU A 90 4.50 13.60 10.49
N GLU A 91 5.52 14.00 9.72
CA GLU A 91 5.68 15.39 9.25
C GLU A 91 4.51 15.86 8.40
N ASN A 92 4.04 15.02 7.45
CA ASN A 92 2.91 15.40 6.59
C ASN A 92 1.60 15.49 7.38
N ILE A 93 1.34 14.55 8.29
CA ILE A 93 0.12 14.56 9.13
C ILE A 93 0.10 15.81 10.01
N GLN A 94 1.23 16.16 10.63
CA GLN A 94 1.33 17.36 11.48
C GLN A 94 1.09 18.65 10.69
N GLN A 95 1.44 18.66 9.38
CA GLN A 95 1.13 19.76 8.47
C GLN A 95 -0.34 19.77 7.98
N GLY A 96 -1.19 18.87 8.46
CA GLY A 96 -2.58 18.73 8.03
C GLY A 96 -2.76 18.06 6.67
N LYS A 97 -1.69 17.48 6.10
CA LYS A 97 -1.74 16.76 4.81
C LYS A 97 -2.10 15.30 5.02
N SER A 98 -3.09 14.81 4.30
CA SER A 98 -3.42 13.40 4.30
C SER A 98 -2.41 12.60 3.47
N VAL A 99 -2.05 11.41 3.96
CA VAL A 99 -1.03 10.54 3.35
C VAL A 99 -1.64 9.23 2.89
N LEU A 100 -1.36 8.85 1.64
CA LEU A 100 -1.73 7.56 1.06
C LEU A 100 -0.53 6.62 1.08
N LEU A 101 -0.69 5.47 1.72
CA LEU A 101 0.28 4.38 1.77
C LEU A 101 -0.14 3.28 0.79
N GLU A 102 0.77 2.82 -0.08
CA GLU A 102 0.61 1.59 -0.85
C GLU A 102 1.48 0.51 -0.22
N ILE A 103 0.88 -0.30 0.65
CA ILE A 103 1.59 -1.29 1.47
C ILE A 103 0.90 -2.66 1.41
N ASP A 104 1.56 -3.69 1.89
CA ASP A 104 0.97 -5.02 2.03
C ASP A 104 -0.04 -5.10 3.18
N VAL A 105 -0.69 -6.25 3.32
CA VAL A 105 -1.76 -6.46 4.32
C VAL A 105 -1.23 -6.36 5.75
N TYR A 106 -0.08 -6.94 6.05
CA TYR A 106 0.48 -6.91 7.39
C TYR A 106 1.00 -5.53 7.77
N GLY A 107 1.65 -4.84 6.81
CA GLY A 107 2.06 -3.45 6.97
C GLY A 107 0.86 -2.55 7.28
N ALA A 108 -0.26 -2.71 6.56
CA ALA A 108 -1.49 -1.96 6.81
C ALA A 108 -2.04 -2.21 8.23
N LEU A 109 -2.10 -3.46 8.66
CA LEU A 109 -2.55 -3.82 10.01
C LEU A 109 -1.60 -3.28 11.09
N ASN A 110 -0.29 -3.26 10.83
CA ASN A 110 0.69 -2.68 11.74
C ASN A 110 0.53 -1.15 11.85
N VAL A 111 0.33 -0.47 10.71
CA VAL A 111 0.01 0.97 10.69
C VAL A 111 -1.25 1.26 11.52
N LYS A 112 -2.31 0.47 11.38
CA LYS A 112 -3.55 0.61 12.17
C LYS A 112 -3.32 0.45 13.67
N ARG A 113 -2.43 -0.48 14.05
CA ARG A 113 -2.08 -0.72 15.45
C ARG A 113 -1.33 0.47 16.07
N ILE A 114 -0.44 1.12 15.30
CA ILE A 114 0.35 2.28 15.75
C ILE A 114 -0.48 3.57 15.68
N TYR A 115 -1.27 3.72 14.63
CA TYR A 115 -2.15 4.86 14.38
C TYR A 115 -3.61 4.40 14.30
N PRO A 116 -4.34 4.27 15.41
CA PRO A 116 -5.73 3.76 15.42
C PRO A 116 -6.69 4.56 14.52
N GLY A 117 -6.40 5.85 14.29
CA GLY A 117 -7.15 6.71 13.37
C GLY A 117 -6.88 6.44 11.88
N ALA A 118 -5.87 5.63 11.52
CA ALA A 118 -5.61 5.26 10.13
C ALA A 118 -6.79 4.50 9.53
N LYS A 119 -7.10 4.78 8.25
CA LYS A 119 -8.18 4.13 7.51
C LYS A 119 -7.58 3.14 6.52
N LEU A 120 -7.99 1.88 6.64
CA LEU A 120 -7.50 0.78 5.83
C LEU A 120 -8.49 0.45 4.72
N ILE A 121 -8.02 0.44 3.48
CA ILE A 121 -8.81 0.11 2.28
C ILE A 121 -8.23 -1.15 1.66
N PHE A 122 -9.05 -2.18 1.50
CA PHE A 122 -8.65 -3.44 0.89
C PHE A 122 -9.30 -3.61 -0.49
N ILE A 123 -8.45 -3.73 -1.52
CA ILE A 123 -8.92 -4.01 -2.88
C ILE A 123 -8.81 -5.50 -3.12
N TYR A 124 -9.91 -6.15 -3.56
CA TYR A 124 -9.95 -7.59 -3.76
C TYR A 124 -10.57 -7.98 -5.11
N PRO A 125 -10.22 -9.13 -5.67
CA PRO A 125 -10.81 -9.64 -6.91
C PRO A 125 -12.20 -10.24 -6.65
N PRO A 126 -13.07 -10.37 -7.67
CA PRO A 126 -14.41 -10.92 -7.52
C PRO A 126 -14.44 -12.38 -7.08
N SER A 127 -13.36 -13.13 -7.36
CA SER A 127 -13.19 -14.50 -6.90
C SER A 127 -11.72 -14.87 -6.79
N TYR A 128 -11.46 -15.97 -6.06
CA TYR A 128 -10.13 -16.55 -5.98
C TYR A 128 -9.64 -17.05 -7.35
N ASP A 129 -10.53 -17.67 -8.14
CA ASP A 129 -10.18 -18.17 -9.48
C ASP A 129 -9.78 -17.04 -10.43
N GLU A 130 -10.48 -15.90 -10.35
CA GLU A 130 -10.10 -14.72 -11.13
C GLU A 130 -8.73 -14.18 -10.72
N LEU A 131 -8.40 -14.20 -9.43
CA LEU A 131 -7.07 -13.82 -8.94
C LEU A 131 -5.99 -14.75 -9.51
N VAL A 132 -6.21 -16.07 -9.44
CA VAL A 132 -5.30 -17.07 -10.00
C VAL A 132 -5.08 -16.81 -11.48
N ASN A 133 -6.15 -16.59 -12.26
CA ASN A 133 -6.08 -16.29 -13.70
C ASN A 133 -5.26 -15.01 -13.98
N ARG A 134 -5.45 -13.94 -13.20
CA ARG A 134 -4.69 -12.69 -13.33
C ARG A 134 -3.21 -12.88 -13.01
N LEU A 135 -2.87 -13.73 -12.04
CA LEU A 135 -1.49 -14.05 -11.70
C LEU A 135 -0.82 -14.90 -12.80
N MET A 136 -1.54 -15.91 -13.34
CA MET A 136 -1.03 -16.76 -14.45
C MET A 136 -0.68 -15.94 -15.70
N ASN A 137 -1.46 -14.93 -16.03
CA ASN A 137 -1.26 -14.11 -17.22
C ASN A 137 0.02 -13.25 -17.20
N ARG A 138 0.70 -13.12 -16.07
CA ARG A 138 1.94 -12.34 -15.95
C ARG A 138 3.20 -13.04 -16.47
N LYS A 139 3.19 -14.35 -16.74
CA LYS A 139 4.18 -15.18 -17.48
C LYS A 139 5.69 -14.97 -17.18
N THR A 140 6.08 -14.41 -16.05
CA THR A 140 7.48 -14.00 -15.80
C THR A 140 8.17 -14.76 -14.68
N GLU A 141 7.54 -15.79 -14.10
CA GLU A 141 7.99 -16.41 -12.85
C GLU A 141 8.12 -17.93 -12.96
N SER A 142 8.94 -18.51 -12.07
CA SER A 142 9.04 -19.97 -11.93
C SER A 142 7.72 -20.55 -11.36
N GLU A 143 7.50 -21.85 -11.57
CA GLU A 143 6.33 -22.54 -11.01
C GLU A 143 6.31 -22.48 -9.47
N GLU A 144 7.48 -22.52 -8.84
CA GLU A 144 7.63 -22.43 -7.39
C GLU A 144 7.24 -21.04 -6.87
N ASP A 145 7.70 -19.97 -7.53
CA ASP A 145 7.35 -18.60 -7.15
C ASP A 145 5.87 -18.34 -7.36
N PHE A 146 5.28 -18.89 -8.42
CA PHE A 146 3.85 -18.82 -8.66
C PHE A 146 3.04 -19.45 -7.52
N LYS A 147 3.42 -20.66 -7.05
CA LYS A 147 2.76 -21.33 -5.91
C LYS A 147 2.85 -20.48 -4.64
N LYS A 148 4.04 -19.96 -4.32
CA LYS A 148 4.23 -19.07 -3.16
C LYS A 148 3.33 -17.83 -3.23
N ARG A 149 3.18 -17.23 -4.41
CA ARG A 149 2.29 -16.05 -4.60
C ARG A 149 0.82 -16.38 -4.41
N ILE A 150 0.37 -17.54 -4.89
CA ILE A 150 -1.00 -18.01 -4.71
C ILE A 150 -1.31 -18.23 -3.23
N GLU A 151 -0.41 -18.90 -2.50
CA GLU A 151 -0.57 -19.12 -1.07
C GLU A 151 -0.63 -17.80 -0.29
N ARG A 152 0.28 -16.88 -0.60
CA ARG A 152 0.29 -15.54 0.00
C ARG A 152 -1.02 -14.79 -0.30
N ALA A 153 -1.47 -14.78 -1.55
CA ALA A 153 -2.70 -14.10 -1.94
C ALA A 153 -3.93 -14.68 -1.23
N LYS A 154 -3.99 -16.00 -1.03
CA LYS A 154 -5.04 -16.66 -0.24
C LYS A 154 -5.03 -16.21 1.22
N MET A 155 -3.84 -16.12 1.80
CA MET A 155 -3.67 -15.65 3.18
C MET A 155 -4.07 -14.16 3.30
N GLU A 156 -3.61 -13.30 2.38
CA GLU A 156 -3.97 -11.89 2.35
C GLU A 156 -5.48 -11.68 2.22
N LEU A 157 -6.17 -12.46 1.37
CA LEU A 157 -7.63 -12.44 1.24
C LEU A 157 -8.35 -12.83 2.53
N SER A 158 -7.80 -13.75 3.32
CA SER A 158 -8.41 -14.17 4.59
C SER A 158 -8.40 -13.07 5.66
N LEU A 159 -7.60 -12.03 5.47
CA LEU A 159 -7.48 -10.89 6.39
C LEU A 159 -8.33 -9.68 5.98
N LYS A 160 -9.08 -9.75 4.87
CA LYS A 160 -9.85 -8.63 4.33
C LYS A 160 -10.81 -7.99 5.35
N ASP A 161 -11.44 -8.80 6.20
CA ASP A 161 -12.43 -8.34 7.18
C ASP A 161 -11.81 -7.52 8.34
N LYS A 162 -10.48 -7.40 8.37
CA LYS A 162 -9.75 -6.52 9.30
C LYS A 162 -9.59 -5.09 8.78
N PHE A 163 -10.04 -4.82 7.56
CA PHE A 163 -9.95 -3.51 6.92
C PHE A 163 -11.24 -2.71 7.13
N ASP A 164 -11.12 -1.38 7.17
CA ASP A 164 -12.27 -0.49 7.38
C ASP A 164 -13.16 -0.42 6.13
N TYR A 165 -12.56 -0.57 4.92
CA TYR A 165 -13.26 -0.47 3.64
C TYR A 165 -12.81 -1.59 2.71
N LEU A 166 -13.78 -2.17 1.99
CA LEU A 166 -13.57 -3.24 1.02
C LEU A 166 -14.01 -2.78 -0.37
N VAL A 167 -13.15 -2.91 -1.38
CA VAL A 167 -13.43 -2.54 -2.77
C VAL A 167 -13.25 -3.76 -3.66
N GLU A 168 -14.32 -4.21 -4.31
CA GLU A 168 -14.25 -5.31 -5.27
C GLU A 168 -13.77 -4.80 -6.63
N ASN A 169 -12.63 -5.27 -7.12
CA ASN A 169 -12.15 -4.99 -8.46
C ASN A 169 -12.58 -6.07 -9.47
N LYS A 170 -13.91 -6.14 -9.69
CA LYS A 170 -14.51 -6.87 -10.81
C LYS A 170 -14.46 -6.03 -12.09
N ASP A 171 -14.73 -4.75 -11.95
CA ASP A 171 -14.71 -3.73 -12.98
C ASP A 171 -13.82 -2.58 -12.51
N LEU A 172 -12.76 -2.29 -13.29
CA LEU A 172 -11.74 -1.34 -12.88
C LEU A 172 -12.30 0.08 -12.69
N GLU A 173 -13.18 0.55 -13.59
CA GLU A 173 -13.73 1.91 -13.51
C GLU A 173 -14.62 2.06 -12.28
N LYS A 174 -15.45 1.05 -11.98
CA LYS A 174 -16.28 1.04 -10.76
C LYS A 174 -15.42 1.01 -9.50
N ALA A 175 -14.38 0.17 -9.47
CA ALA A 175 -13.46 0.10 -8.33
C ALA A 175 -12.73 1.43 -8.11
N ILE A 176 -12.33 2.14 -9.17
CA ILE A 176 -11.76 3.48 -9.09
C ILE A 176 -12.77 4.47 -8.49
N LEU A 177 -14.00 4.50 -9.00
CA LEU A 177 -15.04 5.42 -8.51
C LEU A 177 -15.38 5.15 -7.04
N GLU A 178 -15.50 3.90 -6.64
CA GLU A 178 -15.76 3.51 -5.26
C GLU A 178 -14.61 3.93 -4.34
N THR A 179 -13.36 3.66 -4.74
CA THR A 179 -12.17 4.06 -3.99
C THR A 179 -12.10 5.59 -3.84
N LYS A 180 -12.39 6.35 -4.90
CA LYS A 180 -12.48 7.83 -4.85
C LYS A 180 -13.53 8.29 -3.84
N SER A 181 -14.71 7.68 -3.85
CA SER A 181 -15.79 8.04 -2.93
C SER A 181 -15.36 7.80 -1.47
N ILE A 182 -14.75 6.65 -1.18
CA ILE A 182 -14.24 6.31 0.14
C ILE A 182 -13.20 7.34 0.60
N ILE A 183 -12.19 7.61 -0.22
CA ILE A 183 -11.11 8.57 0.10
C ILE A 183 -11.66 9.98 0.33
N ASN A 184 -12.58 10.44 -0.52
CA ASN A 184 -13.21 11.74 -0.38
C ASN A 184 -13.98 11.87 0.96
N ASN A 185 -14.68 10.81 1.37
CA ASN A 185 -15.37 10.78 2.64
C ASN A 185 -14.39 10.83 3.82
N ILE A 186 -13.32 10.01 3.78
CA ILE A 186 -12.29 9.98 4.83
C ILE A 186 -11.65 11.37 5.00
N ILE A 187 -11.27 12.03 3.90
CA ILE A 187 -10.62 13.35 3.95
C ILE A 187 -11.57 14.42 4.48
N LYS A 188 -12.87 14.30 4.24
CA LYS A 188 -13.90 15.25 4.69
C LYS A 188 -14.41 14.98 6.10
N GLU A 189 -14.22 13.77 6.64
CA GLU A 189 -14.59 13.47 8.04
C GLU A 189 -13.95 14.51 8.98
N LYS A 190 -14.78 15.16 9.77
CA LYS A 190 -14.31 15.98 10.91
C LYS A 190 -13.98 15.02 12.06
N ASP A 191 -12.85 15.25 12.71
CA ASP A 191 -12.47 14.54 13.94
C ASP A 191 -13.43 14.85 15.06
#